data_28c6ec77c056515b23c7d6f745390ac0
#
_entry.id   28c6ec77c056515b23c7d6f745390ac0
#
_cell.length_a   1.000
_cell.length_b   1.000
_cell.length_c   1.000
_cell.angle_alpha   90.00
_cell.angle_beta   90.00
_cell.angle_gamma   90.00
#
_symmetry.space_group_name_H-M   'P 1'
#
loop_
_entity.id
_entity.type
_entity.pdbx_description
1 polymer ?
#
loop_
_entity_poly.entity_id
_entity_poly.type
_entity_poly.pdbx_seq_one_letter_code
_entity_poly.pdbx_strand_id
1 'polypeptide(L)'
;MDVDFCEATPSHLKRPLLALFHGLEGSSGSHYSQAFAEWGLQNGCDIAVPHFRGCSGTLNLAPRAYHSGDHEEVDHLLRKFKGIVDAQSRPGLLAAGVSLGGNALMRWAGEHGQSAQKVVNAVASICSPLD
;
A
#
# COMPACT_ATOMS: atom_id res chain seq x y z
N MET A 1 8.91 9.47 -2.33
CA MET A 1 8.55 8.43 -1.35
C MET A 1 9.08 7.10 -1.83
N ASP A 2 9.75 6.39 -0.96
CA ASP A 2 10.35 5.10 -1.30
C ASP A 2 9.31 3.99 -1.27
N VAL A 3 9.46 3.03 -2.17
CA VAL A 3 8.56 1.86 -2.25
C VAL A 3 9.41 0.61 -2.39
N ASP A 4 9.17 -0.35 -1.53
CA ASP A 4 9.79 -1.67 -1.62
C ASP A 4 8.82 -2.66 -2.27
N PHE A 5 9.33 -3.42 -3.23
CA PHE A 5 8.55 -4.44 -3.92
C PHE A 5 9.04 -5.83 -3.56
N CYS A 6 8.11 -6.75 -3.37
CA CYS A 6 8.38 -8.18 -3.24
C CYS A 6 7.64 -8.91 -4.36
N GLU A 7 8.38 -9.32 -5.35
CA GLU A 7 7.83 -9.98 -6.54
C GLU A 7 8.46 -11.35 -6.73
N ALA A 8 7.67 -12.29 -7.22
CA ALA A 8 8.17 -13.62 -7.56
C ALA A 8 9.04 -13.56 -8.82
N THR A 9 10.13 -14.33 -8.82
CA THR A 9 11.06 -14.43 -9.97
C THR A 9 11.28 -15.89 -10.33
N PRO A 10 11.17 -16.29 -11.59
CA PRO A 10 10.70 -15.51 -12.73
C PRO A 10 9.19 -15.31 -12.72
N SER A 11 8.73 -14.19 -13.25
CA SER A 11 7.32 -13.86 -13.29
C SER A 11 6.71 -14.26 -14.62
N HIS A 12 6.35 -15.52 -14.78
CA HIS A 12 5.64 -16.00 -15.97
C HIS A 12 4.15 -15.74 -15.91
N LEU A 13 3.61 -15.65 -14.68
CA LEU A 13 2.19 -15.51 -14.45
C LEU A 13 1.87 -14.08 -14.08
N LYS A 14 0.76 -13.58 -14.59
CA LYS A 14 0.24 -12.29 -14.16
C LYS A 14 -0.28 -12.45 -12.72
N ARG A 15 0.19 -11.60 -11.83
CA ARG A 15 -0.16 -11.61 -10.41
C ARG A 15 -0.79 -10.30 -10.02
N PRO A 16 -1.82 -10.31 -9.15
CA PRO A 16 -2.31 -9.05 -8.59
C PRO A 16 -1.22 -8.41 -7.74
N LEU A 17 -1.31 -7.09 -7.59
CA LEU A 17 -0.41 -6.33 -6.74
C LEU A 17 -1.18 -5.91 -5.48
N LEU A 18 -0.59 -6.12 -4.31
CA LEU A 18 -1.13 -5.65 -3.05
C LEU A 18 -0.25 -4.50 -2.54
N ALA A 19 -0.83 -3.32 -2.40
CA ALA A 19 -0.17 -2.20 -1.75
C ALA A 19 -0.42 -2.30 -0.24
N LEU A 20 0.64 -2.36 0.56
CA LEU A 20 0.57 -2.47 2.01
C LEU A 20 1.04 -1.17 2.66
N PHE A 21 0.13 -0.48 3.33
CA PHE A 21 0.42 0.75 4.04
C PHE A 21 0.74 0.42 5.50
N HIS A 22 1.95 0.75 5.94
CA HIS A 22 2.45 0.39 7.27
C HIS A 22 1.88 1.28 8.37
N GLY A 23 2.00 0.82 9.62
CA GLY A 23 1.62 1.59 10.80
C GLY A 23 2.68 2.61 11.19
N LEU A 24 2.50 3.20 12.38
CA LEU A 24 3.40 4.22 12.92
C LEU A 24 4.84 3.70 12.96
N GLU A 25 5.76 4.46 12.34
CA GLU A 25 7.18 4.10 12.23
C GLU A 25 7.42 2.71 11.65
N GLY A 26 6.43 2.14 10.94
CA GLY A 26 6.59 0.87 10.26
C GLY A 26 7.41 1.02 8.99
N SER A 27 7.75 -0.12 8.40
CA SER A 27 8.51 -0.17 7.14
C SER A 27 8.32 -1.54 6.50
N SER A 28 8.98 -1.76 5.36
CA SER A 28 9.03 -3.08 4.74
C SER A 28 9.71 -4.14 5.62
N GLY A 29 10.54 -3.71 6.58
CA GLY A 29 11.18 -4.60 7.54
C GLY A 29 10.32 -4.96 8.74
N SER A 30 9.13 -4.39 8.90
CA SER A 30 8.21 -4.74 9.99
C SER A 30 7.76 -6.19 9.89
N HIS A 31 7.48 -6.82 11.05
CA HIS A 31 7.05 -8.22 11.08
C HIS A 31 5.85 -8.48 10.20
N TYR A 32 4.84 -7.60 10.25
CA TYR A 32 3.64 -7.79 9.44
C TYR A 32 3.93 -7.59 7.95
N SER A 33 4.83 -6.66 7.59
CA SER A 33 5.20 -6.46 6.18
C SER A 33 5.88 -7.69 5.62
N GLN A 34 6.78 -8.31 6.40
CA GLN A 34 7.45 -9.54 6.00
C GLN A 34 6.47 -10.71 5.91
N ALA A 35 5.50 -10.78 6.83
CA ALA A 35 4.46 -11.80 6.80
C ALA A 35 3.60 -11.67 5.55
N PHE A 36 3.22 -10.45 5.18
CA PHE A 36 2.48 -10.21 3.93
C PHE A 36 3.29 -10.58 2.70
N ALA A 37 4.58 -10.27 2.68
CA ALA A 37 5.45 -10.62 1.56
C ALA A 37 5.55 -12.13 1.38
N GLU A 38 5.74 -12.86 2.48
CA GLU A 38 5.80 -14.32 2.46
C GLU A 38 4.46 -14.92 2.00
N TRP A 39 3.35 -14.43 2.54
CA TRP A 39 2.02 -14.83 2.13
C TRP A 39 1.82 -14.61 0.62
N GLY A 40 2.24 -13.45 0.12
CA GLY A 40 2.12 -13.12 -1.29
C GLY A 40 2.89 -14.08 -2.18
N LEU A 41 4.13 -14.38 -1.81
CA LEU A 41 4.93 -15.35 -2.57
C LEU A 41 4.27 -16.72 -2.63
N GLN A 42 3.64 -17.14 -1.53
CA GLN A 42 2.97 -18.44 -1.45
C GLN A 42 1.61 -18.46 -2.15
N ASN A 43 0.94 -17.32 -2.26
CA ASN A 43 -0.44 -17.22 -2.74
C ASN A 43 -0.59 -16.48 -4.08
N GLY A 44 0.50 -16.22 -4.76
CA GLY A 44 0.45 -15.65 -6.10
C GLY A 44 0.10 -14.16 -6.13
N CYS A 45 0.52 -13.40 -5.13
CA CYS A 45 0.28 -11.97 -5.04
C CYS A 45 1.61 -11.24 -4.81
N ASP A 46 1.93 -10.26 -5.63
CA ASP A 46 3.11 -9.44 -5.42
C ASP A 46 2.77 -8.31 -4.45
N ILE A 47 3.73 -7.88 -3.65
CA ILE A 47 3.53 -6.92 -2.57
C ILE A 47 4.35 -5.66 -2.83
N ALA A 48 3.73 -4.50 -2.67
CA ALA A 48 4.41 -3.21 -2.69
C ALA A 48 4.20 -2.52 -1.34
N VAL A 49 5.28 -2.11 -0.70
CA VAL A 49 5.23 -1.44 0.61
C VAL A 49 5.77 -0.02 0.43
N PRO A 50 4.90 0.98 0.24
CA PRO A 50 5.35 2.36 0.24
C PRO A 50 5.67 2.80 1.67
N HIS A 51 6.71 3.61 1.81
CA HIS A 51 7.11 4.17 3.10
C HIS A 51 6.49 5.55 3.24
N PHE A 52 5.77 5.78 4.33
CA PHE A 52 5.30 7.12 4.65
C PHE A 52 6.51 8.04 4.88
N ARG A 53 6.29 9.34 4.72
CA ARG A 53 7.34 10.34 4.84
C ARG A 53 8.08 10.20 6.17
N GLY A 54 9.41 10.15 6.09
CA GLY A 54 10.27 10.04 7.25
C GLY A 54 10.49 8.62 7.77
N CYS A 55 9.84 7.61 7.20
CA CYS A 55 9.93 6.22 7.67
C CYS A 55 10.87 5.35 6.84
N SER A 56 11.42 5.85 5.75
CA SER A 56 12.31 5.08 4.86
C SER A 56 13.80 5.24 5.21
N GLY A 57 14.12 5.95 6.29
CA GLY A 57 15.49 6.29 6.64
C GLY A 57 16.00 7.57 5.98
N THR A 58 15.23 8.18 5.12
CA THR A 58 15.56 9.43 4.45
C THR A 58 14.82 10.57 5.16
N LEU A 59 15.51 11.70 5.37
CA LEU A 59 14.90 12.86 5.98
C LEU A 59 13.77 13.38 5.09
N ASN A 60 12.67 13.77 5.74
CA ASN A 60 11.54 14.38 5.05
C ASN A 60 11.89 15.83 4.68
N LEU A 61 12.02 16.08 3.39
CA LEU A 61 12.37 17.42 2.88
C LEU A 61 11.15 18.32 2.68
N ALA A 62 9.95 17.79 2.82
CA ALA A 62 8.72 18.56 2.73
C ALA A 62 8.27 19.00 4.14
N PRO A 63 7.58 20.14 4.29
CA PRO A 63 7.11 20.58 5.60
C PRO A 63 5.98 19.72 6.17
N ARG A 64 5.48 18.75 5.40
CA ARG A 64 4.37 17.91 5.79
C ARG A 64 4.84 16.63 6.47
N ALA A 65 4.43 16.42 7.72
CA ALA A 65 4.68 15.18 8.45
C ALA A 65 3.60 14.16 8.12
N TYR A 66 3.93 12.88 8.24
CA TYR A 66 2.95 11.86 8.04
C TYR A 66 1.97 11.76 9.21
N HIS A 67 0.71 11.44 8.92
CA HIS A 67 -0.34 11.30 9.92
C HIS A 67 -1.46 10.40 9.39
N SER A 68 -2.37 9.99 10.28
CA SER A 68 -3.41 9.01 9.96
C SER A 68 -4.44 9.48 8.92
N GLY A 69 -4.51 10.77 8.68
CA GLY A 69 -5.43 11.34 7.70
C GLY A 69 -4.82 11.65 6.35
N ASP A 70 -3.63 11.13 6.04
CA ASP A 70 -2.90 11.50 4.84
C ASP A 70 -3.42 10.77 3.59
N HIS A 71 -4.69 10.97 3.28
CA HIS A 71 -5.36 10.31 2.16
C HIS A 71 -4.88 10.80 0.80
N GLU A 72 -4.34 12.02 0.71
CA GLU A 72 -3.83 12.54 -0.56
C GLU A 72 -2.58 11.78 -1.00
N GLU A 73 -1.73 11.44 -0.06
CA GLU A 73 -0.53 10.64 -0.32
C GLU A 73 -0.90 9.22 -0.72
N VAL A 74 -1.89 8.65 -0.04
CA VAL A 74 -2.44 7.33 -0.39
C VAL A 74 -2.98 7.35 -1.81
N ASP A 75 -3.74 8.39 -2.18
CA ASP A 75 -4.29 8.53 -3.52
C ASP A 75 -3.20 8.56 -4.58
N HIS A 76 -2.18 9.36 -4.35
CA HIS A 76 -1.05 9.47 -5.28
C HIS A 76 -0.38 8.11 -5.51
N LEU A 77 -0.13 7.38 -4.43
CA LEU A 77 0.52 6.07 -4.50
C LEU A 77 -0.35 5.02 -5.18
N LEU A 78 -1.62 4.97 -4.82
CA LEU A 78 -2.53 3.98 -5.41
C LEU A 78 -2.72 4.21 -6.89
N ARG A 79 -2.77 5.47 -7.34
CA ARG A 79 -2.86 5.77 -8.76
C ARG A 79 -1.59 5.38 -9.51
N LYS A 80 -0.43 5.54 -8.89
CA LYS A 80 0.83 5.05 -9.46
C LYS A 80 0.82 3.53 -9.60
N PHE A 81 0.41 2.83 -8.56
CA PHE A 81 0.32 1.36 -8.60
C PHE A 81 -0.72 0.91 -9.62
N LYS A 82 -1.83 1.60 -9.73
CA LYS A 82 -2.84 1.30 -10.77
C LYS A 82 -2.24 1.42 -12.17
N GLY A 83 -1.43 2.45 -12.40
CA GLY A 83 -0.72 2.59 -13.68
C GLY A 83 0.21 1.42 -13.97
N ILE A 84 0.93 0.93 -12.96
CA ILE A 84 1.80 -0.26 -13.08
C ILE A 84 0.97 -1.50 -13.39
N VAL A 85 -0.13 -1.70 -12.65
CA VAL A 85 -1.03 -2.84 -12.84
C VAL A 85 -1.59 -2.86 -14.26
N ASP A 86 -2.03 -1.73 -14.76
CA ASP A 86 -2.58 -1.61 -16.10
C ASP A 86 -1.50 -1.84 -17.18
N ALA A 87 -0.33 -1.21 -17.02
CA ALA A 87 0.76 -1.36 -17.97
C ALA A 87 1.28 -2.80 -18.06
N GLN A 88 1.25 -3.52 -16.96
CA GLN A 88 1.69 -4.92 -16.88
C GLN A 88 0.55 -5.92 -17.10
N SER A 89 -0.66 -5.45 -17.34
CA SER A 89 -1.85 -6.29 -17.52
C SER A 89 -2.07 -7.25 -16.35
N ARG A 90 -1.83 -6.78 -15.13
CA ARG A 90 -2.07 -7.58 -13.93
C ARG A 90 -3.57 -7.71 -13.68
N PRO A 91 -4.03 -8.79 -13.00
CA PRO A 91 -5.47 -9.00 -12.77
C PRO A 91 -6.11 -7.96 -11.85
N GLY A 92 -5.34 -7.29 -11.00
CA GLY A 92 -5.93 -6.28 -10.14
C GLY A 92 -4.94 -5.65 -9.17
N LEU A 93 -5.43 -4.61 -8.49
CA LEU A 93 -4.73 -3.91 -7.41
C LEU A 93 -5.55 -4.06 -6.13
N LEU A 94 -4.90 -4.54 -5.07
CA LEU A 94 -5.47 -4.65 -3.75
C LEU A 94 -4.74 -3.68 -2.82
N ALA A 95 -5.38 -3.25 -1.75
CA ALA A 95 -4.73 -2.39 -0.78
C ALA A 95 -5.08 -2.85 0.64
N ALA A 96 -4.08 -2.89 1.50
CA ALA A 96 -4.26 -3.18 2.92
C ALA A 96 -3.49 -2.16 3.74
N GLY A 97 -4.01 -1.81 4.90
CA GLY A 97 -3.34 -0.90 5.80
C GLY A 97 -3.39 -1.41 7.21
N VAL A 98 -2.29 -1.25 7.95
CA VAL A 98 -2.16 -1.70 9.33
C VAL A 98 -2.10 -0.48 10.24
N SER A 99 -2.96 -0.46 11.27
CA SER A 99 -3.01 0.60 12.27
C SER A 99 -3.15 1.98 11.60
N LEU A 100 -2.17 2.86 11.74
CA LEU A 100 -2.19 4.20 11.15
C LEU A 100 -2.33 4.16 9.62
N GLY A 101 -1.65 3.21 8.97
CA GLY A 101 -1.78 3.00 7.53
C GLY A 101 -3.20 2.59 7.14
N GLY A 102 -3.86 1.80 7.98
CA GLY A 102 -5.26 1.44 7.78
C GLY A 102 -6.18 2.65 7.88
N ASN A 103 -5.93 3.55 8.83
CA ASN A 103 -6.71 4.78 8.95
C ASN A 103 -6.58 5.66 7.71
N ALA A 104 -5.36 5.85 7.21
CA ALA A 104 -5.13 6.63 6.01
C ALA A 104 -5.83 6.03 4.80
N LEU A 105 -5.75 4.70 4.66
CA LEU A 105 -6.40 3.99 3.57
C LEU A 105 -7.93 4.09 3.64
N MET A 106 -8.50 3.93 4.82
CA MET A 106 -9.96 4.03 5.00
C MET A 106 -10.44 5.47 4.80
N ARG A 107 -9.65 6.46 5.21
CA ARG A 107 -9.96 7.85 4.92
C ARG A 107 -9.97 8.08 3.41
N TRP A 108 -8.97 7.56 2.70
CA TRP A 108 -8.93 7.64 1.25
C TRP A 108 -10.18 7.02 0.61
N ALA A 109 -10.54 5.81 1.03
CA ALA A 109 -11.71 5.12 0.48
C ALA A 109 -13.00 5.91 0.73
N GLY A 110 -13.15 6.48 1.92
CA GLY A 110 -14.32 7.29 2.27
C GLY A 110 -14.40 8.58 1.44
N GLU A 111 -13.27 9.26 1.24
CA GLU A 111 -13.23 10.50 0.46
C GLU A 111 -13.56 10.26 -1.02
N HIS A 112 -13.17 9.12 -1.56
CA HIS A 112 -13.39 8.82 -2.99
C HIS A 112 -14.69 8.08 -3.26
N GLY A 113 -15.28 7.41 -2.25
CA GLY A 113 -16.54 6.69 -2.41
C GLY A 113 -16.50 5.69 -3.56
N GLN A 114 -17.47 5.74 -4.44
CA GLN A 114 -17.56 4.80 -5.56
C GLN A 114 -16.37 4.94 -6.53
N SER A 115 -15.74 6.10 -6.61
CA SER A 115 -14.61 6.27 -7.52
C SER A 115 -13.38 5.48 -7.07
N ALA A 116 -13.30 5.09 -5.79
CA ALA A 116 -12.23 4.23 -5.30
C ALA A 116 -12.18 2.89 -6.04
N GLN A 117 -13.32 2.38 -6.47
CA GLN A 117 -13.41 1.10 -7.21
C GLN A 117 -12.72 1.15 -8.56
N LYS A 118 -12.50 2.34 -9.10
CA LYS A 118 -11.78 2.51 -10.37
C LYS A 118 -10.27 2.38 -10.18
N VAL A 119 -9.80 2.45 -8.94
CA VAL A 119 -8.37 2.40 -8.61
C VAL A 119 -8.00 1.05 -8.02
N VAL A 120 -8.76 0.57 -7.03
CA VAL A 120 -8.48 -0.70 -6.33
C VAL A 120 -9.67 -1.63 -6.40
N ASN A 121 -9.40 -2.93 -6.39
CA ASN A 121 -10.43 -3.97 -6.38
C ASN A 121 -10.98 -4.23 -4.99
N ALA A 122 -10.13 -4.10 -3.96
CA ALA A 122 -10.54 -4.30 -2.58
C ALA A 122 -9.58 -3.59 -1.62
N VAL A 123 -10.07 -3.25 -0.44
CA VAL A 123 -9.27 -2.66 0.64
C VAL A 123 -9.50 -3.42 1.93
N ALA A 124 -8.47 -3.47 2.78
CA ALA A 124 -8.57 -4.05 4.11
C ALA A 124 -7.89 -3.13 5.12
N SER A 125 -8.51 -2.96 6.27
CA SER A 125 -7.95 -2.19 7.38
C SER A 125 -7.76 -3.13 8.55
N ILE A 126 -6.53 -3.20 9.08
CA ILE A 126 -6.14 -4.17 10.09
C ILE A 126 -5.72 -3.42 11.36
N CYS A 127 -6.40 -3.69 12.46
CA CYS A 127 -6.09 -3.12 13.77
C CYS A 127 -6.01 -1.59 13.74
N SER A 128 -6.87 -0.94 12.97
CA SER A 128 -6.85 0.52 12.87
C SER A 128 -7.65 1.15 14.01
N PRO A 129 -7.13 2.22 14.64
CA PRO A 129 -7.91 2.92 15.64
C PRO A 129 -9.14 3.59 15.02
N LEU A 130 -10.27 3.52 15.72
CA LEU A 130 -11.54 4.02 15.20
C LEU A 130 -11.85 5.46 15.66
N ASP A 131 -11.07 5.99 16.58
CA ASP A 131 -11.26 7.35 17.10
C ASP A 131 -10.18 8.31 16.68
#